data_32ba31f9fb45fbc80e06c50a2a8572d9
#
_entry.id   32ba31f9fb45fbc80e06c50a2a8572d9
#
_cell.length_a   1.000
_cell.length_b   1.000
_cell.length_c   1.000
_cell.angle_alpha   90.00
_cell.angle_beta   90.00
_cell.angle_gamma   90.00
#
_symmetry.space_group_name_H-M   'P 1'
#
loop_
_entity.id
_entity.type
_entity.pdbx_description
1 polymer ?
#
loop_
_entity_poly.entity_id
_entity_poly.type
_entity_poly.pdbx_seq_one_letter_code
_entity_poly.pdbx_strand_id
1 'polypeptide(L)'
;ALDTIGTKLTTGAELIPGKQVTITVSPTDGYQMVSGYPKAYRTDASGTKVTLTAVSGRDNTYTFTMPGYPVTVEAKYEKIPRPVTFTAPEHGTLALKANGAELTSGAKLAPGTEVTITAVPAEGYQMVSGCPKARVTDSDFYGVRVTPVEGSANTYTFTMPVDFQIAGITVEVKYEKIPRPITFTAPDPK
;
A
#
# COMPACT_ATOMS: atom_id res chain seq x y z
N ALA A 1 16.64 -17.74 -7.74
CA ALA A 1 17.70 -18.72 -8.01
C ALA A 1 18.38 -18.41 -9.33
N LEU A 2 19.67 -18.65 -9.44
CA LEU A 2 20.45 -18.61 -10.67
C LEU A 2 20.69 -20.05 -11.13
N ASP A 3 20.58 -20.30 -12.44
CA ASP A 3 20.72 -21.64 -13.00
C ASP A 3 21.37 -21.58 -14.38
N THR A 4 22.17 -22.60 -14.71
CA THR A 4 22.56 -22.91 -16.07
C THR A 4 22.13 -24.34 -16.37
N ILE A 5 21.08 -24.53 -17.15
CA ILE A 5 20.59 -25.84 -17.63
C ILE A 5 20.53 -26.87 -16.48
N GLY A 6 19.69 -26.57 -15.45
CA GLY A 6 19.42 -27.51 -14.35
C GLY A 6 20.41 -27.51 -13.19
N THR A 7 21.42 -26.65 -13.17
CA THR A 7 22.34 -26.51 -12.04
C THR A 7 22.16 -25.21 -11.33
N LYS A 8 21.70 -25.26 -10.08
CA LYS A 8 21.51 -24.04 -9.24
C LYS A 8 22.87 -23.42 -8.94
N LEU A 9 23.03 -22.14 -9.29
CA LEU A 9 24.25 -21.38 -9.04
C LEU A 9 24.20 -20.71 -7.66
N THR A 10 25.37 -20.64 -7.02
CA THR A 10 25.62 -19.88 -5.79
C THR A 10 26.38 -18.58 -6.11
N THR A 11 26.40 -17.65 -5.17
CA THR A 11 27.26 -16.47 -5.28
C THR A 11 28.73 -16.89 -5.43
N GLY A 12 29.43 -16.29 -6.39
CA GLY A 12 30.82 -16.62 -6.71
C GLY A 12 31.00 -17.78 -7.69
N ALA A 13 29.90 -18.35 -8.23
CA ALA A 13 30.02 -19.37 -9.26
C ALA A 13 30.74 -18.84 -10.51
N GLU A 14 31.70 -19.58 -11.02
CA GLU A 14 32.43 -19.25 -12.25
C GLU A 14 31.77 -19.90 -13.46
N LEU A 15 31.50 -19.10 -14.45
CA LEU A 15 30.85 -19.51 -15.70
C LEU A 15 31.70 -19.10 -16.91
N ILE A 16 31.76 -19.97 -17.88
CA ILE A 16 32.42 -19.70 -19.16
C ILE A 16 31.58 -18.68 -19.93
N PRO A 17 32.19 -17.62 -20.54
CA PRO A 17 31.50 -16.72 -21.41
C PRO A 17 30.69 -17.42 -22.52
N GLY A 18 29.54 -16.88 -22.89
CA GLY A 18 28.63 -17.47 -23.87
C GLY A 18 27.59 -18.44 -23.27
N LYS A 19 27.71 -18.86 -22.03
CA LYS A 19 26.69 -19.71 -21.37
C LYS A 19 25.43 -18.89 -21.07
N GLN A 20 24.27 -19.51 -21.29
CA GLN A 20 22.99 -18.93 -20.90
C GLN A 20 22.77 -19.12 -19.39
N VAL A 21 22.40 -18.04 -18.71
CA VAL A 21 22.07 -18.02 -17.27
C VAL A 21 20.59 -17.73 -17.13
N THR A 22 19.90 -18.51 -16.33
CA THR A 22 18.49 -18.29 -15.97
C THR A 22 18.40 -17.71 -14.56
N ILE A 23 17.64 -16.65 -14.40
CA ILE A 23 17.33 -15.99 -13.12
C ILE A 23 15.87 -16.23 -12.80
N THR A 24 15.57 -16.86 -11.67
CA THR A 24 14.20 -16.93 -11.13
C THR A 24 14.13 -16.11 -9.86
N VAL A 25 13.23 -15.15 -9.83
CA VAL A 25 13.01 -14.23 -8.70
C VAL A 25 11.71 -14.62 -8.01
N SER A 26 11.76 -14.94 -6.73
CA SER A 26 10.60 -15.40 -5.96
C SER A 26 10.41 -14.49 -4.76
N PRO A 27 9.54 -13.44 -4.87
CA PRO A 27 9.12 -12.66 -3.71
C PRO A 27 8.44 -13.56 -2.67
N THR A 28 8.62 -13.26 -1.40
CA THR A 28 7.83 -13.88 -0.33
C THR A 28 6.41 -13.29 -0.31
N ASP A 29 5.48 -13.98 0.35
CA ASP A 29 4.10 -13.52 0.48
C ASP A 29 4.03 -12.09 1.02
N GLY A 30 3.16 -11.27 0.42
CA GLY A 30 3.01 -9.85 0.75
C GLY A 30 4.03 -8.92 0.12
N TYR A 31 4.98 -9.45 -0.65
CA TYR A 31 5.97 -8.66 -1.39
C TYR A 31 5.82 -8.84 -2.89
N GLN A 32 6.21 -7.82 -3.62
CA GLN A 32 6.37 -7.83 -5.07
C GLN A 32 7.77 -7.37 -5.42
N MET A 33 8.18 -7.64 -6.64
CA MET A 33 9.44 -7.13 -7.15
C MET A 33 9.31 -5.63 -7.46
N VAL A 34 10.30 -4.84 -7.06
CA VAL A 34 10.36 -3.42 -7.40
C VAL A 34 10.45 -3.27 -8.92
N SER A 35 9.72 -2.30 -9.48
CA SER A 35 9.75 -2.01 -10.92
C SER A 35 11.19 -1.79 -11.42
N GLY A 36 11.52 -2.38 -12.57
CA GLY A 36 12.86 -2.32 -13.15
C GLY A 36 13.88 -3.30 -12.55
N TYR A 37 13.45 -4.22 -11.69
CA TYR A 37 14.25 -5.35 -11.22
C TYR A 37 13.71 -6.68 -11.78
N PRO A 38 14.52 -7.76 -11.84
CA PRO A 38 15.93 -7.80 -11.46
C PRO A 38 16.81 -6.99 -12.42
N LYS A 39 18.00 -6.62 -11.97
CA LYS A 39 19.05 -6.00 -12.79
C LYS A 39 20.26 -6.90 -12.86
N ALA A 40 20.94 -6.89 -13.99
CA ALA A 40 22.26 -7.49 -14.15
C ALA A 40 23.21 -6.44 -14.70
N TYR A 41 24.43 -6.38 -14.15
CA TYR A 41 25.42 -5.41 -14.56
C TYR A 41 26.83 -5.95 -14.31
N ARG A 42 27.81 -5.38 -15.02
CA ARG A 42 29.22 -5.67 -14.81
C ARG A 42 29.62 -5.29 -13.37
N THR A 43 30.34 -6.18 -12.70
CA THR A 43 30.68 -6.04 -11.26
C THR A 43 31.70 -4.95 -10.95
N ASP A 44 32.28 -4.30 -11.98
CA ASP A 44 33.23 -3.20 -11.79
C ASP A 44 32.55 -1.83 -11.70
N ALA A 45 33.36 -0.79 -11.47
CA ALA A 45 32.91 0.59 -11.34
C ALA A 45 32.21 1.15 -12.61
N SER A 46 32.28 0.44 -13.77
CA SER A 46 31.62 0.89 -15.01
C SER A 46 30.11 0.72 -14.95
N GLY A 47 29.61 -0.24 -14.17
CA GLY A 47 28.18 -0.51 -14.01
C GLY A 47 27.48 -0.85 -15.34
N THR A 48 28.21 -1.32 -16.35
CA THR A 48 27.66 -1.66 -17.68
C THR A 48 26.52 -2.65 -17.54
N LYS A 49 25.33 -2.28 -18.04
CA LYS A 49 24.12 -3.13 -17.95
C LYS A 49 24.26 -4.37 -18.81
N VAL A 50 23.81 -5.49 -18.27
CA VAL A 50 23.60 -6.75 -19.01
C VAL A 50 22.11 -6.88 -19.29
N THR A 51 21.75 -7.09 -20.56
CA THR A 51 20.35 -7.22 -20.98
C THR A 51 19.75 -8.52 -20.44
N LEU A 52 18.64 -8.40 -19.73
CA LEU A 52 17.82 -9.51 -19.29
C LEU A 52 16.64 -9.70 -20.21
N THR A 53 16.39 -10.92 -20.64
CA THR A 53 15.24 -11.31 -21.47
C THR A 53 14.25 -12.11 -20.64
N ALA A 54 13.01 -11.65 -20.55
CA ALA A 54 11.94 -12.39 -19.87
C ALA A 54 11.65 -13.71 -20.60
N VAL A 55 11.44 -14.77 -19.83
CA VAL A 55 11.10 -16.08 -20.39
C VAL A 55 9.58 -16.16 -20.55
N SER A 56 9.11 -16.33 -21.80
CA SER A 56 7.67 -16.44 -22.09
C SER A 56 7.03 -17.61 -21.32
N GLY A 57 5.84 -17.34 -20.72
CA GLY A 57 5.11 -18.35 -19.94
C GLY A 57 5.72 -18.71 -18.59
N ARG A 58 6.71 -17.96 -18.10
CA ARG A 58 7.30 -18.13 -16.76
C ARG A 58 7.42 -16.78 -16.06
N ASP A 59 6.56 -16.54 -15.09
CA ASP A 59 6.61 -15.32 -14.30
C ASP A 59 7.94 -15.18 -13.55
N ASN A 60 8.40 -13.94 -13.45
CA ASN A 60 9.62 -13.58 -12.71
C ASN A 60 10.87 -14.38 -13.12
N THR A 61 10.89 -14.90 -14.36
CA THR A 61 12.01 -15.68 -14.90
C THR A 61 12.64 -14.95 -16.08
N TYR A 62 13.95 -14.79 -16.03
CA TYR A 62 14.74 -14.04 -16.99
C TYR A 62 15.97 -14.83 -17.40
N THR A 63 16.48 -14.54 -18.59
CA THR A 63 17.75 -15.11 -19.07
C THR A 63 18.70 -14.02 -19.54
N PHE A 64 19.98 -14.30 -19.46
CA PHE A 64 21.03 -13.55 -20.13
C PHE A 64 22.17 -14.49 -20.55
N THR A 65 22.96 -14.04 -21.52
CA THR A 65 24.19 -14.76 -21.91
C THR A 65 25.36 -14.21 -21.11
N MET A 66 26.15 -15.09 -20.48
CA MET A 66 27.32 -14.70 -19.70
C MET A 66 28.34 -13.99 -20.56
N PRO A 67 28.65 -12.70 -20.29
CA PRO A 67 29.67 -11.97 -21.02
C PRO A 67 31.09 -12.37 -20.57
N GLY A 68 32.11 -11.80 -21.22
CA GLY A 68 33.52 -12.03 -20.87
C GLY A 68 34.02 -11.28 -19.61
N TYR A 69 33.12 -10.86 -18.74
CA TYR A 69 33.43 -10.15 -17.49
C TYR A 69 32.47 -10.58 -16.36
N PRO A 70 32.86 -10.39 -15.09
CA PRO A 70 32.01 -10.70 -13.96
C PRO A 70 30.68 -9.92 -13.97
N VAL A 71 29.59 -10.59 -13.60
CA VAL A 71 28.24 -10.04 -13.58
C VAL A 71 27.65 -10.10 -12.17
N THR A 72 27.11 -8.98 -11.71
CA THR A 72 26.29 -8.93 -10.52
C THR A 72 24.82 -8.93 -10.91
N VAL A 73 24.02 -9.77 -10.28
CA VAL A 73 22.57 -9.82 -10.40
C VAL A 73 21.96 -9.31 -9.11
N GLU A 74 21.08 -8.32 -9.22
CA GLU A 74 20.41 -7.69 -8.07
C GLU A 74 18.90 -7.83 -8.23
N ALA A 75 18.20 -8.22 -7.15
CA ALA A 75 16.76 -8.19 -7.03
C ALA A 75 16.37 -7.34 -5.83
N LYS A 76 15.30 -6.54 -5.98
CA LYS A 76 14.72 -5.74 -4.88
C LYS A 76 13.24 -6.04 -4.76
N TYR A 77 12.77 -6.08 -3.53
CA TYR A 77 11.37 -6.33 -3.20
C TYR A 77 10.81 -5.18 -2.39
N GLU A 78 9.53 -4.95 -2.56
CA GLU A 78 8.73 -4.01 -1.79
C GLU A 78 7.44 -4.68 -1.32
N LYS A 79 6.86 -4.17 -0.24
CA LYS A 79 5.54 -4.63 0.22
C LYS A 79 4.48 -4.25 -0.81
N ILE A 80 3.53 -5.15 -1.07
CA ILE A 80 2.44 -4.90 -2.03
C ILE A 80 1.56 -3.76 -1.52
N PRO A 81 1.45 -2.62 -2.24
CA PRO A 81 0.56 -1.53 -1.84
C PRO A 81 -0.91 -1.94 -1.93
N ARG A 82 -1.75 -1.47 -0.99
CA ARG A 82 -3.18 -1.78 -0.91
C ARG A 82 -4.03 -0.54 -1.12
N PRO A 83 -5.19 -0.66 -1.79
CA PRO A 83 -6.06 0.47 -2.04
C PRO A 83 -6.71 0.98 -0.75
N VAL A 84 -6.89 2.30 -0.67
CA VAL A 84 -7.75 2.96 0.30
C VAL A 84 -8.93 3.53 -0.47
N THR A 85 -10.13 3.03 -0.18
CA THR A 85 -11.37 3.44 -0.82
C THR A 85 -12.22 4.27 0.15
N PHE A 86 -12.91 5.25 -0.37
CA PHE A 86 -13.85 6.08 0.36
C PHE A 86 -14.83 6.73 -0.61
N THR A 87 -16.00 7.11 -0.09
CA THR A 87 -17.03 7.81 -0.84
C THR A 87 -17.34 9.12 -0.15
N ALA A 88 -17.62 10.17 -0.92
CA ALA A 88 -18.05 11.44 -0.36
C ALA A 88 -19.35 11.22 0.44
N PRO A 89 -19.38 11.62 1.73
CA PRO A 89 -20.57 11.47 2.56
C PRO A 89 -21.62 12.52 2.22
N GLU A 90 -22.88 12.22 2.50
CA GLU A 90 -23.94 13.24 2.54
C GLU A 90 -23.76 14.12 3.79
N HIS A 91 -24.15 15.38 3.70
CA HIS A 91 -24.19 16.36 4.82
C HIS A 91 -22.82 16.67 5.47
N GLY A 92 -21.75 16.65 4.67
CA GLY A 92 -20.42 17.03 5.10
C GLY A 92 -19.37 16.71 4.06
N THR A 93 -18.10 16.79 4.46
CA THR A 93 -16.95 16.49 3.60
C THR A 93 -16.07 15.41 4.20
N LEU A 94 -15.38 14.71 3.33
CA LEU A 94 -14.35 13.72 3.69
C LEU A 94 -13.16 13.91 2.76
N ALA A 95 -12.00 14.16 3.33
CA ALA A 95 -10.73 14.22 2.63
C ALA A 95 -9.70 13.32 3.32
N LEU A 96 -8.94 12.61 2.54
CA LEU A 96 -7.84 11.77 3.02
C LEU A 96 -6.52 12.28 2.47
N LYS A 97 -5.46 12.24 3.30
CA LYS A 97 -4.09 12.58 2.92
C LYS A 97 -3.12 11.51 3.38
N ALA A 98 -2.08 11.28 2.59
CA ALA A 98 -0.93 10.49 3.00
C ALA A 98 0.34 11.14 2.46
N ASN A 99 1.42 11.14 3.24
CA ASN A 99 2.70 11.77 2.86
C ASN A 99 2.53 13.23 2.38
N GLY A 100 1.60 13.98 2.98
CA GLY A 100 1.31 15.38 2.63
C GLY A 100 0.45 15.59 1.38
N ALA A 101 0.15 14.56 0.60
CA ALA A 101 -0.67 14.63 -0.61
C ALA A 101 -2.11 14.18 -0.37
N GLU A 102 -3.07 14.80 -1.06
CA GLU A 102 -4.46 14.33 -1.08
C GLU A 102 -4.58 13.00 -1.81
N LEU A 103 -5.45 12.13 -1.28
CA LEU A 103 -5.74 10.83 -1.88
C LEU A 103 -7.03 10.91 -2.70
N THR A 104 -7.02 10.24 -3.83
CA THR A 104 -8.24 9.84 -4.54
C THR A 104 -8.68 8.47 -4.07
N SER A 105 -9.99 8.19 -4.08
CA SER A 105 -10.50 6.86 -3.72
C SER A 105 -9.90 5.79 -4.62
N GLY A 106 -9.40 4.72 -4.03
CA GLY A 106 -8.67 3.66 -4.72
C GLY A 106 -7.14 3.87 -4.77
N ALA A 107 -6.62 4.97 -4.21
CA ALA A 107 -5.17 5.19 -4.12
C ALA A 107 -4.48 4.05 -3.38
N LYS A 108 -3.39 3.53 -3.95
CA LYS A 108 -2.62 2.42 -3.37
C LYS A 108 -1.53 2.93 -2.46
N LEU A 109 -1.54 2.49 -1.21
CA LEU A 109 -0.57 2.87 -0.18
C LEU A 109 0.22 1.65 0.30
N ALA A 110 1.50 1.88 0.58
CA ALA A 110 2.35 0.86 1.19
C ALA A 110 1.89 0.55 2.63
N PRO A 111 1.99 -0.70 3.09
CA PRO A 111 1.77 -1.06 4.49
C PRO A 111 2.67 -0.24 5.43
N GLY A 112 2.08 0.27 6.52
CA GLY A 112 2.76 1.16 7.47
C GLY A 112 2.63 2.65 7.14
N THR A 113 2.04 3.03 6.00
CA THR A 113 1.78 4.45 5.68
C THR A 113 0.71 5.02 6.62
N GLU A 114 0.98 6.17 7.22
CA GLU A 114 -0.01 6.93 7.97
C GLU A 114 -0.95 7.68 7.04
N VAL A 115 -2.24 7.60 7.31
CA VAL A 115 -3.31 8.29 6.59
C VAL A 115 -4.01 9.24 7.53
N THR A 116 -4.10 10.50 7.14
CA THR A 116 -4.89 11.52 7.82
C THR A 116 -6.27 11.61 7.19
N ILE A 117 -7.30 11.56 8.03
CA ILE A 117 -8.71 11.75 7.66
C ILE A 117 -9.15 13.12 8.16
N THR A 118 -9.70 13.94 7.30
CA THR A 118 -10.42 15.17 7.66
C THR A 118 -11.88 15.01 7.30
N ALA A 119 -12.75 15.02 8.32
CA ALA A 119 -14.18 14.75 8.18
C ALA A 119 -14.99 15.88 8.81
N VAL A 120 -15.50 16.80 7.99
CA VAL A 120 -16.18 18.03 8.46
C VAL A 120 -17.68 17.94 8.18
N PRO A 121 -18.54 17.96 9.23
CA PRO A 121 -19.99 18.01 9.04
C PRO A 121 -20.44 19.34 8.44
N ALA A 122 -21.53 19.32 7.65
CA ALA A 122 -22.21 20.52 7.20
C ALA A 122 -22.91 21.23 8.38
N GLU A 123 -23.29 22.50 8.19
CA GLU A 123 -24.04 23.26 9.19
C GLU A 123 -25.34 22.53 9.58
N GLY A 124 -25.60 22.44 10.89
CA GLY A 124 -26.76 21.72 11.43
C GLY A 124 -26.60 20.22 11.54
N TYR A 125 -25.43 19.69 11.19
CA TYR A 125 -25.10 18.26 11.29
C TYR A 125 -23.94 18.02 12.24
N GLN A 126 -23.90 16.82 12.78
CA GLN A 126 -22.78 16.31 13.59
C GLN A 126 -22.35 14.95 13.05
N MET A 127 -21.15 14.54 13.38
CA MET A 127 -20.66 13.21 13.03
C MET A 127 -21.37 12.16 13.89
N VAL A 128 -21.82 11.09 13.27
CA VAL A 128 -22.41 9.94 13.98
C VAL A 128 -21.35 9.32 14.90
N SER A 129 -21.77 8.97 16.14
CA SER A 129 -20.87 8.36 17.13
C SER A 129 -20.13 7.15 16.55
N GLY A 130 -18.83 7.07 16.81
CA GLY A 130 -17.95 6.03 16.31
C GLY A 130 -17.50 6.20 14.86
N CYS A 131 -17.79 7.33 14.20
CA CYS A 131 -17.18 7.72 12.94
C CYS A 131 -16.02 8.72 13.19
N PRO A 132 -15.04 8.84 12.26
CA PRO A 132 -14.86 7.99 11.08
C PRO A 132 -14.47 6.55 11.41
N LYS A 133 -14.75 5.62 10.50
CA LYS A 133 -14.36 4.21 10.61
C LYS A 133 -13.45 3.85 9.46
N ALA A 134 -12.41 3.07 9.74
CA ALA A 134 -11.60 2.42 8.74
C ALA A 134 -11.72 0.89 8.92
N ARG A 135 -12.01 0.17 7.83
CA ARG A 135 -12.22 -1.28 7.86
C ARG A 135 -11.43 -1.93 6.73
N VAL A 136 -11.07 -3.19 6.93
CA VAL A 136 -10.60 -4.03 5.83
C VAL A 136 -11.74 -4.22 4.83
N THR A 137 -11.47 -3.98 3.55
CA THR A 137 -12.49 -3.87 2.49
C THR A 137 -13.40 -5.10 2.39
N ASP A 138 -12.87 -6.31 2.58
CA ASP A 138 -13.60 -7.56 2.43
C ASP A 138 -13.95 -8.19 3.79
N SER A 139 -13.99 -7.41 4.87
CA SER A 139 -14.29 -7.92 6.20
C SER A 139 -15.09 -6.91 7.03
N ASP A 140 -16.27 -7.33 7.46
CA ASP A 140 -17.08 -6.56 8.41
C ASP A 140 -16.53 -6.63 9.85
N PHE A 141 -15.62 -7.56 10.13
CA PHE A 141 -15.12 -7.84 11.47
C PHE A 141 -13.80 -7.15 11.82
N TYR A 142 -12.97 -6.80 10.82
CA TYR A 142 -11.65 -6.22 11.06
C TYR A 142 -11.67 -4.70 10.87
N GLY A 143 -11.82 -3.99 11.98
CA GLY A 143 -11.63 -2.54 12.04
C GLY A 143 -10.15 -2.18 12.13
N VAL A 144 -9.77 -1.11 11.47
CA VAL A 144 -8.48 -0.45 11.66
C VAL A 144 -8.67 0.66 12.70
N ARG A 145 -7.78 0.74 13.67
CA ARG A 145 -7.87 1.78 14.70
C ARG A 145 -7.72 3.17 14.10
N VAL A 146 -8.74 3.99 14.27
CA VAL A 146 -8.74 5.41 13.92
C VAL A 146 -8.56 6.21 15.19
N THR A 147 -7.58 7.11 15.22
CA THR A 147 -7.23 7.91 16.39
C THR A 147 -7.44 9.39 16.10
N PRO A 148 -8.16 10.15 16.95
CA PRO A 148 -8.28 11.60 16.79
C PRO A 148 -6.91 12.26 16.95
N VAL A 149 -6.68 13.32 16.18
CA VAL A 149 -5.48 14.15 16.27
C VAL A 149 -5.72 15.21 17.33
N GLU A 150 -4.90 15.21 18.38
CA GLU A 150 -5.00 16.17 19.48
C GLU A 150 -4.87 17.61 18.97
N GLY A 151 -5.71 18.52 19.47
CA GLY A 151 -5.72 19.92 19.07
C GLY A 151 -6.30 20.20 17.67
N SER A 152 -6.75 19.18 16.95
CA SER A 152 -7.32 19.34 15.61
C SER A 152 -8.75 18.79 15.56
N ALA A 153 -9.73 19.66 15.46
CA ALA A 153 -11.11 19.23 15.29
C ALA A 153 -11.31 18.48 13.96
N ASN A 154 -12.14 17.44 13.98
CA ASN A 154 -12.53 16.70 12.78
C ASN A 154 -11.36 16.03 12.03
N THR A 155 -10.21 15.88 12.67
CA THR A 155 -9.02 15.27 12.09
C THR A 155 -8.64 14.01 12.85
N TYR A 156 -8.36 12.95 12.10
CA TYR A 156 -8.07 11.62 12.62
C TYR A 156 -6.93 10.99 11.82
N THR A 157 -6.26 10.01 12.40
CA THR A 157 -5.26 9.21 11.69
C THR A 157 -5.51 7.72 11.85
N PHE A 158 -5.05 6.97 10.87
CA PHE A 158 -4.84 5.53 10.97
C PHE A 158 -3.59 5.13 10.20
N THR A 159 -3.02 3.97 10.53
CA THR A 159 -1.88 3.41 9.83
C THR A 159 -2.33 2.25 8.94
N MET A 160 -1.87 2.23 7.70
CA MET A 160 -2.11 1.10 6.78
C MET A 160 -1.62 -0.21 7.41
N PRO A 161 -2.48 -1.22 7.55
CA PRO A 161 -2.08 -2.50 8.14
C PRO A 161 -0.91 -3.14 7.41
N VAL A 162 -0.07 -3.84 8.18
CA VAL A 162 1.09 -4.58 7.64
C VAL A 162 0.74 -6.00 7.20
N ASP A 163 -0.47 -6.45 7.49
CA ASP A 163 -0.97 -7.75 7.08
C ASP A 163 -1.11 -7.81 5.55
N PHE A 164 -0.51 -8.83 4.95
CA PHE A 164 -0.50 -9.02 3.49
C PHE A 164 -1.80 -9.64 2.95
N GLN A 165 -2.67 -10.19 3.82
CA GLN A 165 -3.90 -10.88 3.40
C GLN A 165 -5.08 -9.93 3.19
N ILE A 166 -4.94 -8.63 3.49
CA ILE A 166 -6.02 -7.68 3.30
C ILE A 166 -6.15 -7.25 1.83
N ALA A 167 -7.39 -7.11 1.34
CA ALA A 167 -7.68 -6.61 -0.01
C ALA A 167 -7.47 -5.09 -0.12
N GLY A 168 -7.76 -4.34 0.95
CA GLY A 168 -7.65 -2.89 1.02
C GLY A 168 -8.29 -2.35 2.29
N ILE A 169 -8.41 -1.03 2.38
CA ILE A 169 -9.09 -0.33 3.47
C ILE A 169 -10.23 0.50 2.90
N THR A 170 -11.40 0.40 3.53
CA THR A 170 -12.54 1.29 3.26
C THR A 170 -12.72 2.25 4.43
N VAL A 171 -12.74 3.55 4.13
CA VAL A 171 -13.01 4.61 5.10
C VAL A 171 -14.44 5.09 4.93
N GLU A 172 -15.19 5.11 6.02
CA GLU A 172 -16.60 5.51 6.08
C GLU A 172 -16.80 6.63 7.11
N VAL A 173 -17.58 7.63 6.72
CA VAL A 173 -18.06 8.70 7.60
C VAL A 173 -19.56 8.83 7.41
N LYS A 174 -20.28 9.06 8.51
CA LYS A 174 -21.72 9.35 8.51
C LYS A 174 -22.00 10.59 9.34
N TYR A 175 -22.95 11.39 8.89
CA TYR A 175 -23.43 12.58 9.59
C TYR A 175 -24.91 12.45 9.85
N GLU A 176 -25.35 13.05 10.98
CA GLU A 176 -26.76 13.14 11.41
C GLU A 176 -27.11 14.57 11.80
N LYS A 177 -28.39 14.89 11.76
CA LYS A 177 -28.87 16.22 12.23
C LYS A 177 -28.60 16.36 13.73
N ILE A 178 -28.15 17.56 14.13
CA ILE A 178 -27.96 17.89 15.54
C ILE A 178 -29.32 17.91 16.22
N PRO A 179 -29.57 17.07 17.27
CA PRO A 179 -30.78 17.10 18.06
C PRO A 179 -30.95 18.45 18.75
N ARG A 180 -32.17 18.98 18.76
CA ARG A 180 -32.48 20.21 19.48
C ARG A 180 -33.38 19.90 20.65
N PRO A 181 -33.11 20.44 21.86
CA PRO A 181 -33.95 20.23 23.02
C PRO A 181 -35.29 21.00 22.86
N ILE A 182 -36.37 20.38 23.36
CA ILE A 182 -37.66 21.04 23.55
C ILE A 182 -37.79 21.34 25.05
N THR A 183 -38.04 22.60 25.41
CA THR A 183 -38.26 22.98 26.80
C THR A 183 -39.73 23.27 27.00
N PHE A 184 -40.33 22.64 28.00
CA PHE A 184 -41.68 22.91 28.45
C PHE A 184 -41.60 23.73 29.77
N THR A 185 -42.27 24.88 29.79
CA THR A 185 -42.45 25.63 31.01
C THR A 185 -43.88 25.36 31.53
N ALA A 186 -43.97 24.76 32.70
CA ALA A 186 -45.27 24.58 33.37
C ALA A 186 -45.88 25.97 33.70
N PRO A 187 -47.19 26.20 33.48
CA PRO A 187 -47.82 27.41 33.95
C PRO A 187 -47.76 27.47 35.47
N ASP A 188 -47.49 28.65 36.01
CA ASP A 188 -47.45 28.91 37.47
C ASP A 188 -48.83 28.57 38.09
N PRO A 189 -48.90 27.70 39.07
CA PRO A 189 -50.15 27.40 39.75
C PRO A 189 -50.64 28.69 40.45
N LYS A 190 -51.75 29.25 40.00
CA LYS A 190 -52.41 30.35 40.68
C LYS A 190 -53.04 29.87 41.94
#